data_8eac52fc66fdc4f6bf46f90221e0de09
#
_entry.id   8eac52fc66fdc4f6bf46f90221e0de09
#
_cell.length_a   1.000
_cell.length_b   1.000
_cell.length_c   1.000
_cell.angle_alpha   90.00
_cell.angle_beta   90.00
_cell.angle_gamma   90.00
#
_symmetry.space_group_name_H-M   'P 1'
#
loop_
_entity.id
_entity.type
_entity.pdbx_description
1 polymer ?
#
loop_
_entity_poly.entity_id
_entity_poly.type
_entity_poly.pdbx_seq_one_letter_code
_entity_poly.pdbx_strand_id
1 'polypeptide(L)'
;MKTYMTPEEHARLHRRRGRQALGLLIAVLVLIGTLTVLHAGVSAVAKLFDDTAQRQEYEDKLEGLVLFDPVPFDGIENIDDLTLREAAVWGCVYSIQETQGGFEGYNTDPDTEQLLIPSVDVDAYLAKLVGPSFRMTHKTFEMEDMTIEFDDATQCYKIPITGGVGSYRATVTKLFKKGGLLHVTVGYIPTQNADDSILVTNSDTPTKYMDYLF
;
A
#
# COMPACT_ATOMS: atom_id res chain seq x y z
N MET A 1 56.14 36.63 43.76
CA MET A 1 56.37 37.70 42.76
C MET A 1 55.24 37.67 41.76
N LYS A 2 54.31 38.63 41.77
CA LYS A 2 53.19 38.68 40.80
C LYS A 2 53.74 39.36 39.52
N THR A 3 53.90 38.60 38.45
CA THR A 3 54.32 39.14 37.17
C THR A 3 53.11 39.82 36.52
N TYR A 4 53.16 41.16 36.46
CA TYR A 4 52.09 41.94 35.78
C TYR A 4 52.41 41.95 34.32
N MET A 5 51.45 41.42 33.47
CA MET A 5 51.52 41.46 32.02
C MET A 5 51.47 42.90 31.49
N THR A 6 52.26 43.21 30.52
CA THR A 6 52.25 44.53 29.89
C THR A 6 51.01 44.71 28.99
N PRO A 7 50.55 45.96 28.74
CA PRO A 7 49.37 46.21 27.91
C PRO A 7 49.47 45.59 26.50
N GLU A 8 50.71 45.53 25.96
CA GLU A 8 50.96 44.90 24.64
C GLU A 8 50.80 43.39 24.64
N GLU A 9 51.15 42.72 25.74
CA GLU A 9 50.96 41.28 25.90
C GLU A 9 49.48 40.92 26.01
N HIS A 10 48.69 41.74 26.72
CA HIS A 10 47.24 41.61 26.77
C HIS A 10 46.61 41.78 25.40
N ALA A 11 47.02 42.76 24.58
CA ALA A 11 46.52 42.97 23.24
C ALA A 11 46.88 41.84 22.30
N ARG A 12 48.07 41.24 22.41
CA ARG A 12 48.48 40.06 21.63
C ARG A 12 47.65 38.81 22.01
N LEU A 13 47.39 38.59 23.26
CA LEU A 13 46.57 37.48 23.77
C LEU A 13 45.13 37.61 23.30
N HIS A 14 44.53 38.80 23.35
CA HIS A 14 43.19 39.06 22.83
C HIS A 14 43.07 38.79 21.33
N ARG A 15 44.03 39.23 20.52
CA ARG A 15 44.07 38.96 19.08
C ARG A 15 44.25 37.46 18.77
N ARG A 16 45.04 36.74 19.56
CA ARG A 16 45.21 35.28 19.43
C ARG A 16 43.91 34.55 19.75
N ARG A 17 43.26 34.89 20.88
CA ARG A 17 42.00 34.31 21.30
C ARG A 17 40.87 34.59 20.29
N GLY A 18 40.82 35.82 19.73
CA GLY A 18 39.86 36.17 18.71
C GLY A 18 40.02 35.34 17.40
N ARG A 19 41.30 35.15 16.97
CA ARG A 19 41.60 34.31 15.81
C ARG A 19 41.27 32.83 16.04
N GLN A 20 41.51 32.32 17.24
CA GLN A 20 41.17 30.94 17.61
C GLN A 20 39.66 30.75 17.68
N ALA A 21 38.93 31.71 18.24
CA ALA A 21 37.47 31.69 18.33
C ALA A 21 36.84 31.74 16.92
N LEU A 22 37.37 32.59 16.02
CA LEU A 22 36.92 32.67 14.64
C LEU A 22 37.22 31.35 13.86
N GLY A 23 38.41 30.76 14.05
CA GLY A 23 38.75 29.49 13.47
C GLY A 23 37.84 28.34 13.93
N LEU A 24 37.51 28.30 15.22
CA LEU A 24 36.60 27.33 15.80
C LEU A 24 35.17 27.51 15.22
N LEU A 25 34.71 28.74 15.10
CA LEU A 25 33.38 29.06 14.55
C LEU A 25 33.28 28.60 13.08
N ILE A 26 34.31 28.87 12.26
CA ILE A 26 34.37 28.40 10.89
C ILE A 26 34.40 26.87 10.82
N ALA A 27 35.18 26.20 11.66
CA ALA A 27 35.22 24.75 11.73
C ALA A 27 33.85 24.14 12.08
N VAL A 28 33.12 24.72 13.03
CA VAL A 28 31.76 24.29 13.38
C VAL A 28 30.78 24.52 12.24
N LEU A 29 30.84 25.65 11.55
CA LEU A 29 29.98 25.92 10.38
C LEU A 29 30.26 24.97 9.23
N VAL A 30 31.53 24.65 8.95
CA VAL A 30 31.90 23.66 7.93
C VAL A 30 31.37 22.27 8.32
N LEU A 31 31.51 21.89 9.58
CA LEU A 31 31.01 20.59 10.06
C LEU A 31 29.49 20.48 9.96
N ILE A 32 28.76 21.52 10.33
CA ILE A 32 27.30 21.58 10.16
C ILE A 32 26.94 21.53 8.67
N GLY A 33 27.62 22.31 7.82
CA GLY A 33 27.37 22.33 6.38
C GLY A 33 27.61 20.97 5.73
N THR A 34 28.70 20.27 6.07
CA THR A 34 28.97 18.93 5.55
C THR A 34 27.94 17.91 6.02
N LEU A 35 27.51 17.94 7.29
CA LEU A 35 26.47 17.06 7.81
C LEU A 35 25.13 17.28 7.12
N THR A 36 24.74 18.54 6.89
CA THR A 36 23.48 18.85 6.17
C THR A 36 23.50 18.38 4.72
N VAL A 37 24.61 18.58 4.01
CA VAL A 37 24.76 18.10 2.62
C VAL A 37 24.73 16.56 2.55
N LEU A 38 25.43 15.89 3.47
CA LEU A 38 25.41 14.42 3.55
C LEU A 38 23.99 13.91 3.85
N HIS A 39 23.32 14.51 4.82
CA HIS A 39 21.93 14.10 5.16
C HIS A 39 20.97 14.34 3.98
N ALA A 40 21.04 15.48 3.34
CA ALA A 40 20.22 15.79 2.16
C ALA A 40 20.54 14.83 0.98
N GLY A 41 21.81 14.49 0.76
CA GLY A 41 22.24 13.54 -0.26
C GLY A 41 21.70 12.14 0.01
N VAL A 42 21.84 11.62 1.23
CA VAL A 42 21.31 10.31 1.62
C VAL A 42 19.78 10.27 1.50
N SER A 43 19.08 11.32 1.93
CA SER A 43 17.63 11.41 1.81
C SER A 43 17.14 11.47 0.36
N ALA A 44 17.88 12.17 -0.52
CA ALA A 44 17.55 12.23 -1.94
C ALA A 44 17.74 10.86 -2.62
N VAL A 45 18.82 10.16 -2.27
CA VAL A 45 19.08 8.81 -2.78
C VAL A 45 18.05 7.82 -2.26
N ALA A 46 17.72 7.86 -0.97
CA ALA A 46 16.67 7.02 -0.38
C ALA A 46 15.33 7.18 -1.08
N LYS A 47 14.93 8.42 -1.42
CA LYS A 47 13.69 8.69 -2.17
C LYS A 47 13.71 8.14 -3.61
N LEU A 48 14.87 8.02 -4.24
CA LEU A 48 15.00 7.44 -5.60
C LEU A 48 14.79 5.91 -5.60
N PHE A 49 15.01 5.27 -4.45
CA PHE A 49 14.82 3.83 -4.25
C PHE A 49 13.58 3.50 -3.43
N ASP A 50 12.75 4.52 -3.11
CA ASP A 50 11.51 4.34 -2.37
C ASP A 50 10.44 3.82 -3.33
N ASP A 51 10.12 2.53 -3.22
CA ASP A 51 9.09 1.83 -3.98
C ASP A 51 7.78 1.65 -3.18
N THR A 52 7.67 2.33 -2.03
CA THR A 52 6.53 2.19 -1.11
C THR A 52 5.20 2.50 -1.78
N ALA A 53 5.12 3.61 -2.53
CA ALA A 53 3.90 3.98 -3.23
C ALA A 53 3.52 2.95 -4.32
N GLN A 54 4.54 2.41 -5.02
CA GLN A 54 4.30 1.39 -6.03
C GLN A 54 3.90 0.05 -5.40
N ARG A 55 4.45 -0.32 -4.25
CA ARG A 55 4.01 -1.52 -3.50
C ARG A 55 2.56 -1.38 -3.09
N GLN A 56 2.19 -0.24 -2.51
CA GLN A 56 0.80 0.02 -2.12
C GLN A 56 -0.15 -0.07 -3.32
N GLU A 57 0.21 0.51 -4.46
CA GLU A 57 -0.59 0.41 -5.70
C GLU A 57 -0.85 -1.05 -6.10
N TYR A 58 0.14 -1.94 -5.97
CA TYR A 58 -0.03 -3.35 -6.31
C TYR A 58 -0.70 -4.16 -5.19
N GLU A 59 -0.58 -3.77 -3.93
CA GLU A 59 -1.38 -4.31 -2.83
C GLU A 59 -2.86 -4.05 -3.08
N ASP A 60 -3.26 -2.80 -3.29
CA ASP A 60 -4.64 -2.39 -3.58
C ASP A 60 -5.19 -3.06 -4.85
N LYS A 61 -4.33 -3.18 -5.88
CA LYS A 61 -4.67 -3.81 -7.15
C LYS A 61 -4.95 -5.30 -7.01
N LEU A 62 -4.15 -6.01 -6.21
CA LEU A 62 -4.20 -7.47 -6.07
C LEU A 62 -5.07 -7.93 -4.90
N GLU A 63 -5.54 -7.01 -4.05
CA GLU A 63 -6.31 -7.34 -2.86
C GLU A 63 -7.48 -8.27 -3.17
N GLY A 64 -8.28 -7.94 -4.19
CA GLY A 64 -9.43 -8.77 -4.58
C GLY A 64 -9.07 -10.21 -4.95
N LEU A 65 -7.92 -10.44 -5.60
CA LEU A 65 -7.46 -11.80 -5.89
C LEU A 65 -6.95 -12.50 -4.63
N VAL A 66 -6.20 -11.79 -3.81
CA VAL A 66 -5.60 -12.33 -2.59
C VAL A 66 -6.65 -12.75 -1.57
N LEU A 67 -7.77 -12.01 -1.48
CA LEU A 67 -8.91 -12.33 -0.62
C LEU A 67 -9.39 -13.78 -0.80
N PHE A 68 -9.45 -14.25 -2.04
CA PHE A 68 -10.04 -15.56 -2.40
C PHE A 68 -9.02 -16.65 -2.70
N ASP A 69 -7.75 -16.36 -2.53
CA ASP A 69 -6.68 -17.35 -2.64
C ASP A 69 -6.73 -18.18 -3.95
N PRO A 70 -6.67 -17.57 -5.13
CA PRO A 70 -6.86 -18.27 -6.39
C PRO A 70 -5.80 -19.34 -6.60
N VAL A 71 -6.17 -20.42 -7.28
CA VAL A 71 -5.21 -21.39 -7.78
C VAL A 71 -4.26 -20.69 -8.75
N PRO A 72 -2.95 -20.96 -8.73
CA PRO A 72 -2.01 -20.38 -9.68
C PRO A 72 -2.46 -20.58 -11.13
N PHE A 73 -2.37 -19.52 -11.94
CA PHE A 73 -2.80 -19.52 -13.35
C PHE A 73 -1.74 -18.87 -14.24
N ASP A 74 -1.63 -19.36 -15.46
CA ASP A 74 -0.74 -18.82 -16.50
C ASP A 74 -1.57 -17.98 -17.49
N GLY A 75 -1.71 -16.69 -17.19
CA GLY A 75 -2.51 -15.75 -18.00
C GLY A 75 -3.95 -15.63 -17.51
N ILE A 76 -4.49 -14.43 -17.69
CA ILE A 76 -5.81 -14.05 -17.17
C ILE A 76 -6.96 -14.86 -17.79
N GLU A 77 -6.76 -15.37 -18.99
CA GLU A 77 -7.71 -16.23 -19.69
C GLU A 77 -7.90 -17.61 -19.06
N ASN A 78 -7.00 -18.00 -18.17
CA ASN A 78 -7.02 -19.30 -17.49
C ASN A 78 -7.54 -19.22 -16.04
N ILE A 79 -7.88 -18.01 -15.57
CA ILE A 79 -8.51 -17.86 -14.27
C ILE A 79 -9.99 -18.30 -14.36
N ASP A 80 -10.46 -18.93 -13.30
CA ASP A 80 -11.88 -19.29 -13.21
C ASP A 80 -12.78 -18.05 -13.19
N ASP A 81 -13.87 -18.09 -13.96
CA ASP A 81 -14.81 -16.98 -14.14
C ASP A 81 -15.50 -16.56 -12.82
N LEU A 82 -15.76 -17.50 -11.91
CA LEU A 82 -16.30 -17.21 -10.59
C LEU A 82 -15.26 -16.49 -9.75
N THR A 83 -14.07 -17.05 -9.64
CA THR A 83 -12.94 -16.45 -8.88
C THR A 83 -12.62 -15.03 -9.35
N LEU A 84 -12.62 -14.79 -10.67
CA LEU A 84 -12.39 -13.46 -11.21
C LEU A 84 -13.52 -12.48 -10.85
N ARG A 85 -14.78 -12.94 -10.84
CA ARG A 85 -15.92 -12.11 -10.46
C ARG A 85 -15.93 -11.79 -8.98
N GLU A 86 -15.66 -12.77 -8.14
CA GLU A 86 -15.46 -12.55 -6.69
C GLU A 86 -14.36 -11.52 -6.44
N ALA A 87 -13.21 -11.70 -7.07
CA ALA A 87 -12.08 -10.78 -6.96
C ALA A 87 -12.42 -9.37 -7.44
N ALA A 88 -13.15 -9.24 -8.55
CA ALA A 88 -13.52 -7.93 -9.09
C ALA A 88 -14.55 -7.20 -8.21
N VAL A 89 -15.58 -7.89 -7.77
CA VAL A 89 -16.66 -7.29 -6.96
C VAL A 89 -16.12 -6.92 -5.58
N TRP A 90 -15.50 -7.85 -4.87
CA TRP A 90 -15.02 -7.58 -3.52
C TRP A 90 -13.78 -6.68 -3.50
N GLY A 91 -12.90 -6.81 -4.47
CA GLY A 91 -11.77 -5.88 -4.61
C GLY A 91 -12.25 -4.45 -4.86
N CYS A 92 -13.33 -4.25 -5.63
CA CYS A 92 -13.97 -2.96 -5.79
C CYS A 92 -14.53 -2.45 -4.45
N VAL A 93 -15.25 -3.28 -3.68
CA VAL A 93 -15.82 -2.93 -2.37
C VAL A 93 -14.71 -2.49 -1.40
N TYR A 94 -13.64 -3.28 -1.28
CA TYR A 94 -12.50 -2.94 -0.40
C TYR A 94 -11.78 -1.68 -0.87
N SER A 95 -11.56 -1.51 -2.19
CA SER A 95 -10.95 -0.30 -2.74
C SER A 95 -11.75 0.96 -2.43
N ILE A 96 -13.09 0.90 -2.49
CA ILE A 96 -13.97 2.01 -2.11
C ILE A 96 -13.83 2.31 -0.63
N GLN A 97 -13.87 1.31 0.22
CA GLN A 97 -13.75 1.46 1.66
C GLN A 97 -12.43 2.11 2.07
N GLU A 98 -11.31 1.69 1.47
CA GLU A 98 -9.98 2.23 1.77
C GLU A 98 -9.78 3.65 1.24
N THR A 99 -10.18 3.90 -0.02
CA THR A 99 -9.91 5.19 -0.67
C THR A 99 -10.85 6.30 -0.24
N GLN A 100 -12.11 5.97 0.08
CA GLN A 100 -13.14 6.93 0.46
C GLN A 100 -13.45 6.92 1.98
N GLY A 101 -12.90 5.97 2.72
CA GLY A 101 -13.15 5.82 4.15
C GLY A 101 -14.54 5.29 4.49
N GLY A 102 -15.27 4.76 3.50
CA GLY A 102 -16.63 4.21 3.64
C GLY A 102 -17.42 4.28 2.35
N PHE A 103 -18.71 4.05 2.43
CA PHE A 103 -19.62 3.97 1.28
C PHE A 103 -20.50 5.22 1.14
N GLU A 104 -20.03 6.38 1.60
CA GLU A 104 -20.74 7.63 1.42
C GLU A 104 -20.90 7.94 -0.08
N GLY A 105 -22.17 8.16 -0.50
CA GLY A 105 -22.49 8.39 -1.92
C GLY A 105 -23.01 7.14 -2.67
N TYR A 106 -22.90 5.96 -2.09
CA TYR A 106 -23.54 4.76 -2.62
C TYR A 106 -24.95 4.60 -2.04
N ASN A 107 -25.87 4.14 -2.88
CA ASN A 107 -27.25 3.85 -2.44
C ASN A 107 -27.32 2.48 -1.77
N THR A 108 -28.37 2.30 -0.97
CA THR A 108 -28.76 1.00 -0.43
C THR A 108 -30.09 0.55 -1.03
N ASP A 109 -30.26 -0.74 -1.16
CA ASP A 109 -31.52 -1.36 -1.56
C ASP A 109 -32.58 -1.10 -0.46
N PRO A 110 -33.74 -0.51 -0.77
CA PRO A 110 -34.72 -0.12 0.25
C PRO A 110 -35.38 -1.30 0.95
N ASP A 111 -35.36 -2.48 0.35
CA ASP A 111 -36.03 -3.67 0.88
C ASP A 111 -35.07 -4.54 1.70
N THR A 112 -33.79 -4.61 1.31
CA THR A 112 -32.80 -5.50 1.93
C THR A 112 -31.71 -4.77 2.70
N GLU A 113 -31.64 -3.43 2.60
CA GLU A 113 -30.57 -2.58 3.17
C GLU A 113 -29.15 -2.92 2.66
N GLN A 114 -29.05 -3.74 1.61
CA GLN A 114 -27.80 -4.10 0.97
C GLN A 114 -27.22 -2.90 0.20
N LEU A 115 -25.89 -2.80 0.19
CA LEU A 115 -25.19 -1.76 -0.55
C LEU A 115 -25.29 -2.03 -2.05
N LEU A 116 -25.60 -1.00 -2.83
CA LEU A 116 -25.70 -1.08 -4.30
C LEU A 116 -24.38 -0.60 -4.92
N ILE A 117 -23.60 -1.52 -5.45
CA ILE A 117 -22.34 -1.22 -6.14
C ILE A 117 -22.59 -1.28 -7.65
N PRO A 118 -22.44 -0.15 -8.38
CA PRO A 118 -22.60 -0.13 -9.83
C PRO A 118 -21.59 -1.01 -10.54
N SER A 119 -22.02 -1.71 -11.58
CA SER A 119 -21.14 -2.55 -12.41
C SER A 119 -20.00 -1.76 -13.05
N VAL A 120 -20.20 -0.47 -13.33
CA VAL A 120 -19.16 0.41 -13.87
C VAL A 120 -17.97 0.60 -12.91
N ASP A 121 -18.21 0.60 -11.60
CA ASP A 121 -17.15 0.70 -10.60
C ASP A 121 -16.38 -0.62 -10.49
N VAL A 122 -17.10 -1.74 -10.57
CA VAL A 122 -16.48 -3.08 -10.65
C VAL A 122 -15.65 -3.22 -11.92
N ASP A 123 -16.12 -2.75 -13.07
CA ASP A 123 -15.36 -2.71 -14.32
C ASP A 123 -14.12 -1.82 -14.22
N ALA A 124 -14.22 -0.69 -13.52
CA ALA A 124 -13.08 0.18 -13.31
C ALA A 124 -12.00 -0.47 -12.45
N TYR A 125 -12.39 -1.21 -11.41
CA TYR A 125 -11.46 -2.02 -10.61
C TYR A 125 -10.86 -3.16 -11.45
N LEU A 126 -11.69 -3.91 -12.17
CA LEU A 126 -11.26 -4.99 -13.05
C LEU A 126 -10.25 -4.50 -14.11
N ALA A 127 -10.48 -3.33 -14.70
CA ALA A 127 -9.56 -2.73 -15.66
C ALA A 127 -8.20 -2.37 -15.03
N LYS A 128 -8.15 -2.00 -13.76
CA LYS A 128 -6.88 -1.83 -13.02
C LYS A 128 -6.20 -3.17 -12.77
N LEU A 129 -6.97 -4.21 -12.45
CA LEU A 129 -6.46 -5.54 -12.11
C LEU A 129 -5.85 -6.25 -13.33
N VAL A 130 -6.60 -6.35 -14.42
CA VAL A 130 -6.25 -7.20 -15.57
C VAL A 130 -6.08 -6.44 -16.90
N GLY A 131 -6.25 -5.13 -16.89
CA GLY A 131 -6.12 -4.28 -18.06
C GLY A 131 -7.46 -3.88 -18.69
N PRO A 132 -7.48 -2.73 -19.42
CA PRO A 132 -8.72 -2.12 -19.91
C PRO A 132 -9.39 -2.83 -21.07
N SER A 133 -8.72 -3.81 -21.67
CA SER A 133 -9.29 -4.60 -22.81
C SER A 133 -10.08 -5.81 -22.35
N PHE A 134 -9.90 -6.26 -21.12
CA PHE A 134 -10.64 -7.38 -20.57
C PHE A 134 -12.08 -6.97 -20.21
N ARG A 135 -13.03 -7.89 -20.40
CA ARG A 135 -14.44 -7.68 -20.02
C ARG A 135 -14.95 -8.92 -19.31
N MET A 136 -15.67 -8.69 -18.23
CA MET A 136 -16.35 -9.71 -17.46
C MET A 136 -17.86 -9.65 -17.75
N THR A 137 -18.53 -10.79 -17.69
CA THR A 137 -19.99 -10.83 -17.74
C THR A 137 -20.54 -10.67 -16.33
N HIS A 138 -21.32 -9.60 -16.11
CA HIS A 138 -22.02 -9.39 -14.85
C HIS A 138 -23.17 -10.38 -14.70
N LYS A 139 -23.26 -11.04 -13.58
CA LYS A 139 -24.36 -11.94 -13.20
C LYS A 139 -24.31 -12.21 -11.70
N THR A 140 -25.42 -12.64 -11.13
CA THR A 140 -25.53 -13.20 -9.79
C THR A 140 -24.55 -14.37 -9.61
N PHE A 141 -23.93 -14.48 -8.45
CA PHE A 141 -23.04 -15.59 -8.10
C PHE A 141 -23.20 -15.99 -6.64
N GLU A 142 -22.88 -17.24 -6.35
CA GLU A 142 -22.96 -17.82 -5.02
C GLU A 142 -21.56 -17.96 -4.43
N MET A 143 -21.42 -17.62 -3.19
CA MET A 143 -20.26 -17.87 -2.33
C MET A 143 -20.69 -18.87 -1.24
N GLU A 144 -19.73 -19.39 -0.45
CA GLU A 144 -20.03 -20.42 0.58
C GLU A 144 -21.22 -20.07 1.48
N ASP A 145 -21.30 -18.83 1.94
CA ASP A 145 -22.29 -18.41 2.95
C ASP A 145 -23.27 -17.33 2.45
N MET A 146 -23.14 -16.88 1.19
CA MET A 146 -23.98 -15.79 0.68
C MET A 146 -24.14 -15.82 -0.83
N THR A 147 -25.22 -15.21 -1.30
CA THR A 147 -25.45 -14.92 -2.71
C THR A 147 -25.26 -13.44 -2.97
N ILE A 148 -24.43 -13.10 -3.94
CA ILE A 148 -24.27 -11.74 -4.43
C ILE A 148 -25.16 -11.59 -5.67
N GLU A 149 -26.27 -10.88 -5.48
CA GLU A 149 -27.24 -10.64 -6.54
C GLU A 149 -26.76 -9.53 -7.47
N PHE A 150 -26.88 -9.75 -8.78
CA PHE A 150 -26.73 -8.71 -9.79
C PHE A 150 -28.11 -8.36 -10.35
N ASP A 151 -28.49 -7.10 -10.22
CA ASP A 151 -29.75 -6.57 -10.74
C ASP A 151 -29.52 -5.96 -12.12
N ASP A 152 -30.02 -6.65 -13.17
CA ASP A 152 -29.92 -6.21 -14.56
C ASP A 152 -30.65 -4.88 -14.82
N ALA A 153 -31.67 -4.54 -14.03
CA ALA A 153 -32.44 -3.32 -14.25
C ALA A 153 -31.69 -2.07 -13.78
N THR A 154 -31.01 -2.18 -12.64
CA THR A 154 -30.20 -1.08 -12.05
C THR A 154 -28.72 -1.18 -12.40
N GLN A 155 -28.28 -2.30 -12.99
CA GLN A 155 -26.88 -2.60 -13.27
C GLN A 155 -25.98 -2.50 -12.02
N CYS A 156 -26.50 -2.97 -10.87
CA CYS A 156 -25.80 -2.95 -9.59
C CYS A 156 -25.70 -4.35 -8.98
N TYR A 157 -24.61 -4.56 -8.26
CA TYR A 157 -24.47 -5.67 -7.32
C TYR A 157 -25.06 -5.28 -5.97
N LYS A 158 -25.81 -6.18 -5.34
CA LYS A 158 -26.33 -6.04 -3.98
C LYS A 158 -25.35 -6.70 -2.99
N ILE A 159 -24.63 -5.89 -2.23
CA ILE A 159 -23.59 -6.33 -1.31
C ILE A 159 -24.12 -6.28 0.13
N PRO A 160 -24.12 -7.39 0.87
CA PRO A 160 -24.47 -7.38 2.28
C PRO A 160 -23.39 -6.59 3.07
N ILE A 161 -23.87 -5.69 3.95
CA ILE A 161 -22.99 -4.80 4.74
C ILE A 161 -22.36 -5.54 5.94
N THR A 162 -22.77 -6.77 6.20
CA THR A 162 -22.38 -7.55 7.38
C THR A 162 -21.35 -8.62 7.03
N GLY A 163 -20.20 -8.58 7.73
CA GLY A 163 -19.18 -9.60 7.69
C GLY A 163 -17.95 -9.22 6.88
N GLY A 164 -16.78 -9.68 7.32
CA GLY A 164 -15.55 -9.65 6.51
C GLY A 164 -15.56 -10.82 5.54
N VAL A 165 -15.20 -10.54 4.30
CA VAL A 165 -15.06 -11.56 3.25
C VAL A 165 -13.58 -11.71 2.93
N GLY A 166 -13.16 -12.95 2.75
CA GLY A 166 -11.80 -13.29 2.34
C GLY A 166 -10.91 -13.84 3.46
N SER A 167 -10.00 -14.71 3.06
CA SER A 167 -9.10 -15.43 3.96
C SER A 167 -7.78 -14.72 4.18
N TYR A 168 -7.40 -13.83 3.28
CA TYR A 168 -6.08 -13.17 3.27
C TYR A 168 -6.18 -11.71 2.87
N ARG A 169 -5.20 -10.91 3.31
CA ARG A 169 -4.89 -9.58 2.79
C ARG A 169 -3.54 -9.57 2.08
N ALA A 170 -3.39 -8.71 1.10
CA ALA A 170 -2.17 -8.59 0.31
C ALA A 170 -1.07 -7.82 1.05
N THR A 171 0.18 -8.24 0.87
CA THR A 171 1.36 -7.42 1.14
C THR A 171 2.43 -7.66 0.10
N VAL A 172 2.91 -6.60 -0.56
CA VAL A 172 3.97 -6.71 -1.57
C VAL A 172 5.33 -6.79 -0.91
N THR A 173 5.96 -7.97 -0.97
CA THR A 173 7.26 -8.21 -0.34
C THR A 173 8.44 -7.93 -1.28
N LYS A 174 8.26 -8.15 -2.59
CA LYS A 174 9.28 -7.85 -3.61
C LYS A 174 8.63 -7.25 -4.85
N LEU A 175 9.33 -6.30 -5.45
CA LEU A 175 8.92 -5.64 -6.68
C LEU A 175 10.16 -5.30 -7.50
N PHE A 176 10.26 -5.88 -8.71
CA PHE A 176 11.41 -5.66 -9.58
C PHE A 176 11.07 -5.93 -11.06
N LYS A 177 11.80 -5.27 -11.96
CA LYS A 177 11.67 -5.49 -13.41
C LYS A 177 12.71 -6.47 -13.90
N LYS A 178 12.28 -7.47 -14.69
CA LYS A 178 13.15 -8.43 -15.33
C LYS A 178 12.55 -8.89 -16.66
N GLY A 179 13.34 -8.88 -17.73
CA GLY A 179 12.90 -9.33 -19.05
C GLY A 179 11.78 -8.51 -19.68
N GLY A 180 11.58 -7.26 -19.25
CA GLY A 180 10.50 -6.38 -19.71
C GLY A 180 9.22 -6.52 -18.90
N LEU A 181 9.13 -7.49 -18.01
CA LEU A 181 7.99 -7.73 -17.12
C LEU A 181 8.28 -7.18 -15.72
N LEU A 182 7.24 -6.73 -15.04
CA LEU A 182 7.27 -6.39 -13.62
C LEU A 182 6.92 -7.64 -12.82
N HIS A 183 7.82 -8.06 -11.95
CA HIS A 183 7.63 -9.15 -11.01
C HIS A 183 7.18 -8.58 -9.68
N VAL A 184 6.03 -9.04 -9.18
CA VAL A 184 5.44 -8.63 -7.92
C VAL A 184 5.25 -9.86 -7.06
N THR A 185 6.06 -10.02 -6.00
CA THR A 185 5.88 -11.10 -5.02
C THR A 185 4.96 -10.61 -3.92
N VAL A 186 3.80 -11.21 -3.81
CA VAL A 186 2.77 -10.89 -2.82
C VAL A 186 2.78 -11.94 -1.72
N GLY A 187 2.87 -11.48 -0.48
CA GLY A 187 2.66 -12.27 0.72
C GLY A 187 1.19 -12.24 1.11
N TYR A 188 0.67 -13.38 1.50
CA TYR A 188 -0.70 -13.60 1.95
C TYR A 188 -0.74 -13.60 3.47
N ILE A 189 -1.28 -12.56 4.05
CA ILE A 189 -1.45 -12.42 5.50
C ILE A 189 -2.86 -12.86 5.86
N PRO A 190 -3.04 -13.89 6.71
CA PRO A 190 -4.36 -14.36 7.10
C PRO A 190 -5.19 -13.24 7.75
N THR A 191 -6.43 -13.07 7.30
CA THR A 191 -7.42 -12.24 7.98
C THR A 191 -8.02 -13.06 9.11
N GLN A 192 -8.03 -12.51 10.32
CA GLN A 192 -8.67 -13.17 11.45
C GLN A 192 -10.19 -13.00 11.30
N ASN A 193 -10.90 -14.08 11.05
CA ASN A 193 -12.34 -14.08 11.26
C ASN A 193 -12.59 -13.96 12.77
N ALA A 194 -13.47 -13.06 13.17
CA ALA A 194 -13.71 -12.67 14.57
C ALA A 194 -14.21 -13.80 15.49
N ASP A 195 -14.42 -15.00 14.96
CA ASP A 195 -15.01 -16.13 15.67
C ASP A 195 -14.01 -17.19 16.20
N ASP A 196 -12.74 -17.13 15.79
CA ASP A 196 -11.70 -18.02 16.29
C ASP A 196 -10.89 -17.38 17.44
N SER A 197 -11.52 -17.30 18.60
CA SER A 197 -10.99 -16.69 19.83
C SER A 197 -9.88 -17.47 20.54
N ILE A 198 -9.18 -18.41 19.90
CA ILE A 198 -8.23 -19.28 20.61
C ILE A 198 -6.77 -19.05 20.29
N LEU A 199 -6.39 -18.44 19.19
CA LEU A 199 -4.99 -18.06 18.95
C LEU A 199 -4.90 -16.71 18.23
N VAL A 200 -4.97 -15.63 19.00
CA VAL A 200 -4.61 -14.30 18.54
C VAL A 200 -3.09 -14.25 18.34
N THR A 201 -2.60 -14.77 17.24
CA THR A 201 -1.34 -14.34 16.68
C THR A 201 -1.67 -13.21 15.73
N ASN A 202 -1.56 -11.96 16.20
CA ASN A 202 -1.40 -10.77 15.36
C ASN A 202 -0.09 -10.93 14.56
N SER A 203 -0.02 -11.89 13.66
CA SER A 203 1.13 -12.02 12.80
C SER A 203 0.83 -11.23 11.52
N ASP A 204 1.39 -10.03 11.42
CA ASP A 204 1.55 -9.32 10.13
C ASP A 204 2.52 -10.09 9.19
N THR A 205 2.65 -11.40 9.40
CA THR A 205 3.60 -12.25 8.70
C THR A 205 2.86 -13.09 7.67
N PRO A 206 3.22 -13.02 6.39
CA PRO A 206 2.65 -13.84 5.35
C PRO A 206 2.85 -15.33 5.61
N THR A 207 1.81 -16.14 5.43
CA THR A 207 1.86 -17.60 5.54
C THR A 207 2.23 -18.27 4.22
N LYS A 208 2.02 -17.58 3.09
CA LYS A 208 2.41 -18.04 1.75
C LYS A 208 2.74 -16.87 0.85
N TYR A 209 3.31 -17.14 -0.32
CA TYR A 209 3.70 -16.15 -1.31
C TYR A 209 3.27 -16.59 -2.69
N MET A 210 2.88 -15.62 -3.54
CA MET A 210 2.62 -15.82 -4.95
C MET A 210 3.30 -14.73 -5.78
N ASP A 211 3.82 -15.11 -6.96
CA ASP A 211 4.45 -14.17 -7.89
C ASP A 211 3.45 -13.81 -9.00
N TYR A 212 3.23 -12.52 -9.20
CA TYR A 212 2.44 -11.96 -10.27
C TYR A 212 3.33 -11.27 -11.29
N LEU A 213 3.00 -11.42 -12.58
CA LEU A 213 3.74 -10.85 -13.71
C LEU A 213 2.85 -9.86 -14.46
N PHE A 214 3.39 -8.64 -14.68
CA PHE A 214 2.69 -7.56 -15.39
C PHE A 214 3.52 -7.01 -16.55
#